data_b10f8d20fa2f165e4d8eadde8083f20f
#
_entry.id   b10f8d20fa2f165e4d8eadde8083f20f
#
_cell.length_a   1.000
_cell.length_b   1.000
_cell.length_c   1.000
_cell.angle_alpha   90.00
_cell.angle_beta   90.00
_cell.angle_gamma   90.00
#
_symmetry.space_group_name_H-M   'P 1'
#
loop_
_entity.id
_entity.type
_entity.pdbx_description
1 polymer ?
#
loop_
_entity_poly.entity_id
_entity_poly.type
_entity_poly.pdbx_seq_one_letter_code
_entity_poly.pdbx_strand_id
1 'polypeptide(L)'
;ANWGVAPHVSEGIEVDFSRFESYRVEHEADWQEKWGAALGPNDLILVATAQVLKDHPDLNAGFIDGAICRYNEVNLGVAIDIDAGLVVPVVRNADKLSIGEIARTVRELAVKARENRLTPDEMEGATFSVSNLGGLGIDWFTPVLNPPQCGILGIGRIQRVPRYSGNEIVARDLATLVLTFDHRLIDG
;
A
#
# COMPACT_ATOMS: atom_id res chain seq x y z
N ALA A 1 5.09 -10.38 -19.82
CA ALA A 1 5.71 -10.19 -18.49
C ALA A 1 6.14 -8.73 -18.37
N ASN A 2 5.74 -8.06 -17.30
CA ASN A 2 5.92 -6.59 -17.13
C ASN A 2 7.39 -6.14 -17.02
N TRP A 3 8.30 -7.05 -16.66
CA TRP A 3 9.75 -6.80 -16.58
C TRP A 3 10.42 -6.32 -17.86
N GLY A 4 9.84 -6.60 -19.02
CA GLY A 4 10.37 -6.15 -20.33
C GLY A 4 9.84 -4.80 -20.79
N VAL A 5 8.92 -4.19 -20.04
CA VAL A 5 8.22 -2.97 -20.46
C VAL A 5 8.80 -1.71 -19.83
N ALA A 6 9.28 -1.80 -18.59
CA ALA A 6 9.81 -0.68 -17.82
C ALA A 6 11.08 -1.10 -17.05
N PRO A 7 12.12 -0.24 -16.99
CA PRO A 7 13.26 -0.46 -16.10
C PRO A 7 12.84 -0.23 -14.64
N HIS A 8 12.77 -1.31 -13.87
CA HIS A 8 12.38 -1.28 -12.46
C HIS A 8 13.58 -0.96 -11.57
N VAL A 9 13.40 0.01 -10.68
CA VAL A 9 14.27 0.22 -9.52
C VAL A 9 13.46 0.00 -8.26
N SER A 10 14.05 -0.64 -7.26
CA SER A 10 13.41 -0.90 -5.97
C SER A 10 14.28 -0.38 -4.85
N GLU A 11 13.70 0.42 -3.98
CA GLU A 11 14.35 0.99 -2.80
C GLU A 11 13.60 0.59 -1.54
N GLY A 12 14.32 0.12 -0.54
CA GLY A 12 13.74 -0.36 0.72
C GLY A 12 14.15 0.51 1.90
N ILE A 13 13.20 0.80 2.78
CA ILE A 13 13.43 1.50 4.03
C ILE A 13 12.76 0.77 5.19
N GLU A 14 13.44 0.71 6.34
CA GLU A 14 12.86 0.20 7.58
C GLU A 14 12.07 1.32 8.27
N VAL A 15 10.82 1.04 8.64
CA VAL A 15 9.89 1.99 9.27
C VAL A 15 9.48 1.49 10.66
N ASP A 16 9.48 2.40 11.64
CA ASP A 16 9.09 2.12 13.03
C ASP A 16 7.58 2.33 13.23
N PHE A 17 6.86 1.24 13.46
CA PHE A 17 5.42 1.21 13.73
C PHE A 17 5.08 1.22 15.23
N SER A 18 6.07 1.27 16.14
CA SER A 18 5.85 1.14 17.59
C SER A 18 4.84 2.16 18.14
N ARG A 19 4.90 3.42 17.65
CA ARG A 19 3.94 4.46 18.06
C ARG A 19 2.53 4.18 17.57
N PHE A 20 2.41 3.70 16.32
CA PHE A 20 1.11 3.34 15.77
C PHE A 20 0.51 2.15 16.51
N GLU A 21 1.29 1.10 16.78
CA GLU A 21 0.82 -0.07 17.52
C GLU A 21 0.34 0.29 18.92
N SER A 22 1.06 1.15 19.64
CA SER A 22 0.62 1.64 20.94
C SER A 22 -0.69 2.43 20.85
N TYR A 23 -0.78 3.34 19.89
CA TYR A 23 -1.97 4.16 19.64
C TYR A 23 -3.17 3.30 19.21
N ARG A 24 -2.94 2.27 18.38
CA ARG A 24 -3.97 1.33 17.93
C ARG A 24 -4.60 0.59 19.12
N VAL A 25 -3.77 0.06 20.01
CA VAL A 25 -4.25 -0.67 21.20
C VAL A 25 -5.10 0.24 22.10
N GLU A 26 -4.68 1.49 22.28
CA GLU A 26 -5.39 2.47 23.12
C GLU A 26 -6.76 2.86 22.55
N HIS A 27 -6.91 2.93 21.22
CA HIS A 27 -8.10 3.45 20.54
C HIS A 27 -8.94 2.38 19.83
N GLU A 28 -8.61 1.11 19.97
CA GLU A 28 -9.29 0.01 19.25
C GLU A 28 -10.79 -0.01 19.50
N ALA A 29 -11.23 0.20 20.77
CA ALA A 29 -12.65 0.22 21.12
C ALA A 29 -13.40 1.39 20.47
N ASP A 30 -12.81 2.59 20.47
CA ASP A 30 -13.39 3.79 19.87
C ASP A 30 -13.52 3.61 18.33
N TRP A 31 -12.54 2.98 17.72
CA TRP A 31 -12.56 2.71 16.28
C TRP A 31 -13.60 1.64 15.92
N GLN A 32 -13.73 0.61 16.76
CA GLN A 32 -14.76 -0.40 16.58
C GLN A 32 -16.16 0.21 16.66
N GLU A 33 -16.39 1.13 17.62
CA GLU A 33 -17.67 1.85 17.74
C GLU A 33 -17.92 2.77 16.55
N LYS A 34 -16.91 3.55 16.15
CA LYS A 34 -17.05 4.59 15.12
C LYS A 34 -17.13 4.04 13.70
N TRP A 35 -16.37 2.97 13.40
CA TRP A 35 -16.22 2.46 12.03
C TRP A 35 -16.60 0.98 11.87
N GLY A 36 -17.02 0.33 12.95
CA GLY A 36 -17.41 -1.08 12.91
C GLY A 36 -16.24 -2.04 12.72
N ALA A 37 -15.00 -1.56 12.92
CA ALA A 37 -13.81 -2.39 12.75
C ALA A 37 -12.57 -1.77 13.42
N ALA A 38 -11.70 -2.63 13.95
CA ALA A 38 -10.36 -2.24 14.33
C ALA A 38 -9.54 -1.87 13.08
N LEU A 39 -8.74 -0.80 13.19
CA LEU A 39 -7.81 -0.38 12.15
C LEU A 39 -6.48 -1.10 12.33
N GLY A 40 -5.84 -1.45 11.22
CA GLY A 40 -4.54 -2.11 11.21
C GLY A 40 -3.45 -1.27 10.54
N PRO A 41 -2.18 -1.73 10.61
CA PRO A 41 -1.06 -1.07 9.93
C PRO A 41 -1.30 -0.87 8.43
N ASN A 42 -1.97 -1.82 7.79
CA ASN A 42 -2.29 -1.71 6.36
C ASN A 42 -3.19 -0.50 6.06
N ASP A 43 -4.20 -0.24 6.90
CA ASP A 43 -5.11 0.90 6.73
C ASP A 43 -4.35 2.22 6.88
N LEU A 44 -3.42 2.30 7.85
CA LEU A 44 -2.54 3.47 8.02
C LEU A 44 -1.64 3.69 6.81
N ILE A 45 -1.01 2.63 6.29
CA ILE A 45 -0.09 2.74 5.15
C ILE A 45 -0.85 3.20 3.91
N LEU A 46 -2.05 2.69 3.67
CA LEU A 46 -2.89 3.12 2.54
C LEU A 46 -3.23 4.61 2.61
N VAL A 47 -3.65 5.10 3.80
CA VAL A 47 -3.91 6.53 4.00
C VAL A 47 -2.66 7.36 3.79
N ALA A 48 -1.54 6.96 4.41
CA ALA A 48 -0.27 7.68 4.28
C ALA A 48 0.19 7.72 2.81
N THR A 49 0.11 6.59 2.10
CA THR A 49 0.44 6.51 0.67
C THR A 49 -0.44 7.46 -0.15
N ALA A 50 -1.76 7.46 0.09
CA ALA A 50 -2.66 8.33 -0.64
C ALA A 50 -2.35 9.82 -0.42
N GLN A 51 -1.98 10.22 0.81
CA GLN A 51 -1.61 11.60 1.11
C GLN A 51 -0.26 11.99 0.50
N VAL A 52 0.76 11.12 0.59
CA VAL A 52 2.09 11.36 0.02
C VAL A 52 2.04 11.52 -1.50
N LEU A 53 1.22 10.73 -2.19
CA LEU A 53 1.08 10.83 -3.66
C LEU A 53 0.55 12.20 -4.13
N LYS A 54 -0.16 12.95 -3.29
CA LYS A 54 -0.58 14.33 -3.61
C LYS A 54 0.60 15.29 -3.65
N ASP A 55 1.58 15.08 -2.76
CA ASP A 55 2.79 15.91 -2.68
C ASP A 55 3.86 15.45 -3.67
N HIS A 56 3.72 14.22 -4.21
CA HIS A 56 4.63 13.61 -5.17
C HIS A 56 3.91 13.17 -6.45
N PRO A 57 3.42 14.12 -7.28
CA PRO A 57 2.59 13.81 -8.46
C PRO A 57 3.33 13.00 -9.53
N ASP A 58 4.66 12.98 -9.53
CA ASP A 58 5.46 12.16 -10.43
C ASP A 58 5.39 10.67 -10.09
N LEU A 59 5.15 10.33 -8.83
CA LEU A 59 4.84 8.96 -8.39
C LEU A 59 3.38 8.56 -8.69
N ASN A 60 2.47 9.54 -8.82
CA ASN A 60 1.08 9.31 -9.23
C ASN A 60 0.92 9.54 -10.74
N ALA A 61 1.73 8.82 -11.54
CA ALA A 61 1.82 8.97 -12.99
C ALA A 61 1.90 7.61 -13.69
N GLY A 62 1.81 7.64 -15.00
CA GLY A 62 1.98 6.47 -15.86
C GLY A 62 2.74 6.81 -17.12
N PHE A 63 3.34 5.80 -17.75
CA PHE A 63 3.96 5.94 -19.08
C PHE A 63 3.02 5.35 -20.13
N ILE A 64 2.39 6.24 -20.90
CA ILE A 64 1.33 5.88 -21.86
C ILE A 64 1.71 6.47 -23.23
N ASP A 65 1.77 5.64 -24.26
CA ASP A 65 2.06 6.03 -25.65
C ASP A 65 3.32 6.92 -25.80
N GLY A 66 4.36 6.62 -25.03
CA GLY A 66 5.62 7.35 -25.08
C GLY A 66 5.63 8.67 -24.30
N ALA A 67 4.58 8.99 -23.55
CA ALA A 67 4.44 10.21 -22.75
C ALA A 67 4.23 9.90 -21.26
N ILE A 68 4.70 10.82 -20.40
CA ILE A 68 4.41 10.80 -18.97
C ILE A 68 3.05 11.45 -18.74
N CYS A 69 2.11 10.69 -18.18
CA CYS A 69 0.75 11.13 -17.85
C CYS A 69 0.59 11.18 -16.32
N ARG A 70 0.54 12.38 -15.73
CA ARG A 70 0.22 12.55 -14.29
C ARG A 70 -1.29 12.45 -14.09
N TYR A 71 -1.69 11.71 -13.05
CA TYR A 71 -3.10 11.56 -12.69
C TYR A 71 -3.52 12.66 -11.70
N ASN A 72 -4.72 13.20 -11.87
CA ASN A 72 -5.30 14.19 -10.97
C ASN A 72 -5.96 13.56 -9.73
N GLU A 73 -6.27 12.27 -9.81
CA GLU A 73 -6.91 11.50 -8.77
C GLU A 73 -5.91 10.49 -8.20
N VAL A 74 -6.02 10.17 -6.91
CA VAL A 74 -5.25 9.09 -6.28
C VAL A 74 -6.15 7.87 -6.13
N ASN A 75 -5.97 6.90 -7.00
CA ASN A 75 -6.69 5.63 -7.00
C ASN A 75 -5.73 4.50 -6.63
N LEU A 76 -5.86 3.94 -5.42
CA LEU A 76 -4.96 2.92 -4.92
C LEU A 76 -5.43 1.51 -5.33
N GLY A 77 -4.63 0.83 -6.14
CA GLY A 77 -4.75 -0.61 -6.34
C GLY A 77 -4.25 -1.36 -5.11
N VAL A 78 -5.07 -2.19 -4.51
CA VAL A 78 -4.70 -2.98 -3.33
C VAL A 78 -4.63 -4.45 -3.71
N ALA A 79 -3.42 -5.04 -3.66
CA ALA A 79 -3.22 -6.44 -3.98
C ALA A 79 -3.88 -7.34 -2.93
N ILE A 80 -4.77 -8.24 -3.39
CA ILE A 80 -5.51 -9.18 -2.56
C ILE A 80 -5.30 -10.59 -3.10
N ASP A 81 -4.81 -11.47 -2.24
CA ASP A 81 -4.66 -12.88 -2.51
C ASP A 81 -6.01 -13.60 -2.40
N ILE A 82 -6.32 -14.42 -3.41
CA ILE A 82 -7.53 -15.26 -3.48
C ILE A 82 -7.12 -16.67 -3.95
N ASP A 83 -7.98 -17.65 -3.74
CA ASP A 83 -7.68 -19.05 -4.13
C ASP A 83 -7.32 -19.20 -5.63
N ALA A 84 -7.89 -18.36 -6.50
CA ALA A 84 -7.63 -18.35 -7.94
C ALA A 84 -6.36 -17.56 -8.34
N GLY A 85 -5.65 -16.93 -7.41
CA GLY A 85 -4.46 -16.12 -7.65
C GLY A 85 -4.51 -14.73 -7.02
N LEU A 86 -4.01 -13.71 -7.71
CA LEU A 86 -3.92 -12.34 -7.22
C LEU A 86 -4.87 -11.44 -8.01
N VAL A 87 -5.64 -10.62 -7.30
CA VAL A 87 -6.44 -9.52 -7.88
C VAL A 87 -6.04 -8.19 -7.26
N VAL A 88 -6.26 -7.10 -7.98
CA VAL A 88 -5.86 -5.74 -7.53
C VAL A 88 -7.05 -4.79 -7.66
N PRO A 89 -8.06 -4.90 -6.78
CA PRO A 89 -9.16 -3.94 -6.76
C PRO A 89 -8.70 -2.54 -6.36
N VAL A 90 -9.52 -1.53 -6.69
CA VAL A 90 -9.16 -0.13 -6.66
C VAL A 90 -9.97 0.64 -5.62
N VAL A 91 -9.28 1.28 -4.69
CA VAL A 91 -9.84 2.29 -3.79
C VAL A 91 -9.75 3.64 -4.49
N ARG A 92 -10.88 4.15 -4.98
CA ARG A 92 -10.94 5.39 -5.74
C ARG A 92 -10.87 6.61 -4.85
N ASN A 93 -10.21 7.67 -5.35
CA ASN A 93 -10.05 8.95 -4.64
C ASN A 93 -9.57 8.76 -3.19
N ALA A 94 -8.61 7.87 -2.98
CA ALA A 94 -8.14 7.46 -1.65
C ALA A 94 -7.61 8.65 -0.82
N ASP A 95 -7.12 9.70 -1.47
CA ASP A 95 -6.65 10.94 -0.86
C ASP A 95 -7.77 11.78 -0.21
N LYS A 96 -9.04 11.51 -0.55
CA LYS A 96 -10.22 12.20 -0.02
C LYS A 96 -10.94 11.41 1.07
N LEU A 97 -10.54 10.15 1.28
CA LEU A 97 -11.16 9.26 2.24
C LEU A 97 -10.47 9.33 3.61
N SER A 98 -11.26 9.20 4.66
CA SER A 98 -10.75 8.96 6.02
C SER A 98 -10.19 7.53 6.14
N ILE A 99 -9.37 7.30 7.16
CA ILE A 99 -8.81 5.96 7.44
C ILE A 99 -9.92 4.90 7.62
N GLY A 100 -11.03 5.26 8.29
CA GLY A 100 -12.16 4.34 8.46
C GLY A 100 -12.88 4.02 7.16
N GLU A 101 -13.00 4.99 6.24
CA GLU A 101 -13.58 4.77 4.91
C GLU A 101 -12.69 3.90 4.04
N ILE A 102 -11.37 4.14 4.02
CA ILE A 102 -10.41 3.27 3.32
C ILE A 102 -10.49 1.86 3.87
N ALA A 103 -10.42 1.69 5.19
CA ALA A 103 -10.49 0.39 5.84
C ALA A 103 -11.77 -0.39 5.50
N ARG A 104 -12.92 0.29 5.49
CA ARG A 104 -14.20 -0.31 5.10
C ARG A 104 -14.20 -0.71 3.64
N THR A 105 -13.80 0.19 2.74
CA THR A 105 -13.74 -0.06 1.30
C THR A 105 -12.85 -1.25 0.98
N VAL A 106 -11.65 -1.33 1.57
CA VAL A 106 -10.71 -2.44 1.37
C VAL A 106 -11.32 -3.76 1.83
N ARG A 107 -12.02 -3.79 2.99
CA ARG A 107 -12.69 -5.01 3.48
C ARG A 107 -13.82 -5.45 2.55
N GLU A 108 -14.64 -4.52 2.07
CA GLU A 108 -15.71 -4.80 1.12
C GLU A 108 -15.16 -5.37 -0.19
N LEU A 109 -14.12 -4.76 -0.73
CA LEU A 109 -13.42 -5.24 -1.93
C LEU A 109 -12.80 -6.63 -1.70
N ALA A 110 -12.21 -6.87 -0.52
CA ALA A 110 -11.64 -8.17 -0.19
C ALA A 110 -12.69 -9.29 -0.09
N VAL A 111 -13.86 -9.00 0.45
CA VAL A 111 -14.99 -9.95 0.46
C VAL A 111 -15.45 -10.25 -0.96
N LYS A 112 -15.69 -9.22 -1.78
CA LYS A 112 -16.09 -9.39 -3.18
C LYS A 112 -15.04 -10.17 -3.99
N ALA A 113 -13.74 -9.91 -3.74
CA ALA A 113 -12.64 -10.62 -4.38
C ALA A 113 -12.69 -12.12 -4.10
N ARG A 114 -12.81 -12.53 -2.82
CA ARG A 114 -12.89 -13.94 -2.42
C ARG A 114 -14.14 -14.65 -2.93
N GLU A 115 -15.24 -13.92 -3.10
CA GLU A 115 -16.49 -14.43 -3.64
C GLU A 115 -16.58 -14.32 -5.17
N ASN A 116 -15.50 -13.89 -5.84
CA ASN A 116 -15.43 -13.68 -7.28
C ASN A 116 -16.55 -12.76 -7.81
N ARG A 117 -16.82 -11.68 -7.07
CA ARG A 117 -17.88 -10.69 -7.36
C ARG A 117 -17.37 -9.28 -7.65
N LEU A 118 -16.06 -9.13 -7.85
CA LEU A 118 -15.50 -7.84 -8.30
C LEU A 118 -16.01 -7.52 -9.70
N THR A 119 -16.41 -6.27 -9.88
CA THR A 119 -16.78 -5.74 -11.21
C THR A 119 -15.54 -5.26 -11.95
N PRO A 120 -15.57 -5.15 -13.30
CA PRO A 120 -14.48 -4.57 -14.07
C PRO A 120 -14.10 -3.15 -13.57
N ASP A 121 -15.08 -2.33 -13.26
CA ASP A 121 -14.85 -0.97 -12.75
C ASP A 121 -14.10 -0.95 -11.40
N GLU A 122 -14.24 -2.00 -10.59
CA GLU A 122 -13.52 -2.13 -9.32
C GLU A 122 -12.07 -2.62 -9.51
N MET A 123 -11.70 -3.07 -10.69
CA MET A 123 -10.36 -3.60 -11.02
C MET A 123 -9.54 -2.70 -11.93
N GLU A 124 -10.12 -1.63 -12.49
CA GLU A 124 -9.48 -0.75 -13.45
C GLU A 124 -9.28 0.66 -12.90
N GLY A 125 -8.31 1.40 -13.46
CA GLY A 125 -8.10 2.81 -13.17
C GLY A 125 -7.29 3.09 -11.90
N ALA A 126 -6.56 2.11 -11.37
CA ALA A 126 -5.57 2.37 -10.32
C ALA A 126 -4.42 3.23 -10.87
N THR A 127 -3.99 4.20 -10.08
CA THR A 127 -2.89 5.11 -10.41
C THR A 127 -1.58 4.76 -9.73
N PHE A 128 -1.68 4.02 -8.63
CA PHE A 128 -0.57 3.48 -7.83
C PHE A 128 -1.03 2.19 -7.16
N SER A 129 -0.12 1.26 -6.90
CA SER A 129 -0.46 -0.02 -6.26
C SER A 129 0.20 -0.20 -4.90
N VAL A 130 -0.46 -0.94 -4.02
CA VAL A 130 0.08 -1.37 -2.72
C VAL A 130 -0.08 -2.88 -2.59
N SER A 131 1.01 -3.56 -2.24
CA SER A 131 1.03 -5.00 -2.01
C SER A 131 1.59 -5.33 -0.63
N ASN A 132 0.83 -6.04 0.19
CA ASN A 132 1.22 -6.39 1.55
C ASN A 132 1.37 -7.91 1.69
N LEU A 133 2.60 -8.37 1.90
CA LEU A 133 2.93 -9.77 2.18
C LEU A 133 3.32 -10.01 3.64
N GLY A 134 3.20 -8.99 4.49
CA GLY A 134 3.54 -9.10 5.91
C GLY A 134 2.72 -10.15 6.64
N GLY A 135 1.43 -10.28 6.32
CA GLY A 135 0.55 -11.33 6.85
C GLY A 135 0.96 -12.76 6.47
N LEU A 136 1.74 -12.92 5.41
CA LEU A 136 2.32 -14.19 4.97
C LEU A 136 3.71 -14.46 5.57
N GLY A 137 4.21 -13.58 6.44
CA GLY A 137 5.49 -13.72 7.11
C GLY A 137 6.70 -13.31 6.26
N ILE A 138 6.51 -12.61 5.15
CA ILE A 138 7.58 -12.13 4.28
C ILE A 138 8.18 -10.86 4.87
N ASP A 139 9.52 -10.82 5.03
CA ASP A 139 10.23 -9.69 5.61
C ASP A 139 10.30 -8.49 4.67
N TRP A 140 10.58 -8.76 3.41
CA TRP A 140 10.61 -7.78 2.33
C TRP A 140 10.58 -8.50 0.97
N PHE A 141 10.19 -7.81 -0.06
CA PHE A 141 10.19 -8.30 -1.44
C PHE A 141 10.23 -7.12 -2.40
N THR A 142 10.59 -7.37 -3.65
CA THR A 142 10.55 -6.39 -4.74
C THR A 142 9.25 -6.57 -5.51
N PRO A 143 8.24 -5.71 -5.31
CA PRO A 143 7.00 -5.82 -6.06
C PRO A 143 7.21 -5.50 -7.54
N VAL A 144 6.39 -6.09 -8.40
CA VAL A 144 6.42 -5.86 -9.85
C VAL A 144 5.41 -4.79 -10.19
N LEU A 145 5.81 -3.80 -11.00
CA LEU A 145 4.93 -2.73 -11.46
C LEU A 145 3.72 -3.29 -12.22
N ASN A 146 2.60 -2.61 -12.04
CA ASN A 146 1.35 -2.86 -12.78
C ASN A 146 1.14 -1.75 -13.82
N PRO A 147 1.67 -1.90 -15.05
CA PRO A 147 1.56 -0.85 -16.06
C PRO A 147 0.10 -0.46 -16.33
N PRO A 148 -0.15 0.82 -16.64
CA PRO A 148 0.79 1.91 -16.93
C PRO A 148 1.32 2.65 -15.70
N GLN A 149 1.00 2.22 -14.47
CA GLN A 149 1.43 2.86 -13.21
C GLN A 149 2.95 2.91 -13.12
N CYS A 150 3.47 4.04 -12.62
CA CYS A 150 4.91 4.21 -12.43
C CYS A 150 5.41 3.70 -11.08
N GLY A 151 4.54 3.39 -10.11
CA GLY A 151 4.96 3.01 -8.77
C GLY A 151 4.09 1.94 -8.11
N ILE A 152 4.72 1.14 -7.26
CA ILE A 152 4.09 0.17 -6.37
C ILE A 152 4.84 0.10 -5.05
N LEU A 153 4.11 0.09 -3.92
CA LEU A 153 4.66 -0.06 -2.58
C LEU A 153 4.47 -1.49 -2.08
N GLY A 154 5.57 -2.17 -1.79
CA GLY A 154 5.61 -3.46 -1.11
C GLY A 154 5.74 -3.28 0.40
N ILE A 155 4.99 -4.06 1.18
CA ILE A 155 4.98 -4.02 2.64
C ILE A 155 5.38 -5.38 3.17
N GLY A 156 6.48 -5.42 3.93
CA GLY A 156 6.93 -6.60 4.66
C GLY A 156 6.22 -6.74 6.02
N ARG A 157 6.52 -7.85 6.72
CA ARG A 157 5.94 -8.10 8.04
C ARG A 157 6.49 -7.13 9.09
N ILE A 158 5.63 -6.75 10.03
CA ILE A 158 6.06 -6.04 11.23
C ILE A 158 6.68 -7.07 12.19
N GLN A 159 7.89 -6.76 12.66
CA GLN A 159 8.65 -7.60 13.58
C GLN A 159 9.03 -6.80 14.81
N ARG A 160 8.87 -7.41 15.99
CA ARG A 160 9.37 -6.83 17.25
C ARG A 160 10.84 -7.21 17.41
N VAL A 161 11.71 -6.21 17.29
CA VAL A 161 13.16 -6.39 17.29
C VAL A 161 13.85 -5.45 18.28
N PRO A 162 15.03 -5.82 18.83
CA PRO A 162 15.82 -4.92 19.65
C PRO A 162 16.50 -3.86 18.78
N ARG A 163 16.47 -2.61 19.26
CA ARG A 163 17.17 -1.48 18.64
C ARG A 163 17.83 -0.62 19.71
N TYR A 164 18.93 0.00 19.38
CA TYR A 164 19.56 0.99 20.26
C TYR A 164 18.78 2.31 20.23
N SER A 165 18.55 2.88 21.43
CA SER A 165 18.07 4.24 21.65
C SER A 165 19.06 4.92 22.59
N GLY A 166 20.00 5.65 22.03
CA GLY A 166 21.19 6.07 22.78
C GLY A 166 22.02 4.85 23.21
N ASN A 167 22.22 4.67 24.51
CA ASN A 167 22.97 3.54 25.08
C ASN A 167 22.07 2.39 25.59
N GLU A 168 20.77 2.51 25.41
CA GLU A 168 19.79 1.50 25.87
C GLU A 168 19.31 0.65 24.71
N ILE A 169 18.99 -0.62 25.01
CA ILE A 169 18.33 -1.51 24.05
C ILE A 169 16.83 -1.46 24.32
N VAL A 170 16.06 -1.07 23.32
CA VAL A 170 14.60 -0.98 23.39
C VAL A 170 13.96 -1.88 22.34
N ALA A 171 12.76 -2.40 22.62
CA ALA A 171 11.97 -3.13 21.64
C ALA A 171 11.30 -2.14 20.69
N ARG A 172 11.35 -2.43 19.36
CA ARG A 172 10.69 -1.66 18.31
C ARG A 172 9.92 -2.60 17.39
N ASP A 173 8.78 -2.15 16.92
CA ASP A 173 7.95 -2.86 15.94
C ASP A 173 8.27 -2.27 14.56
N LEU A 174 9.10 -3.00 13.78
CA LEU A 174 9.65 -2.52 12.51
C LEU A 174 9.14 -3.33 11.34
N ALA A 175 8.93 -2.66 10.20
CA ALA A 175 8.67 -3.31 8.93
C ALA A 175 9.50 -2.67 7.83
N THR A 176 9.86 -3.46 6.81
CA THR A 176 10.48 -2.92 5.59
C THR A 176 9.40 -2.56 4.58
N LEU A 177 9.41 -1.31 4.14
CA LEU A 177 8.65 -0.83 2.99
C LEU A 177 9.57 -0.78 1.78
N VAL A 178 9.11 -1.29 0.63
CA VAL A 178 9.88 -1.31 -0.62
C VAL A 178 9.08 -0.59 -1.69
N LEU A 179 9.58 0.56 -2.15
CA LEU A 179 9.04 1.26 -3.30
C LEU A 179 9.72 0.74 -4.56
N THR A 180 8.93 0.22 -5.50
CA THR A 180 9.40 -0.09 -6.85
C THR A 180 8.80 0.91 -7.82
N PHE A 181 9.62 1.47 -8.72
CA PHE A 181 9.19 2.48 -9.66
C PHE A 181 9.83 2.31 -11.05
N ASP A 182 9.19 2.94 -12.05
CA ASP A 182 9.68 3.01 -13.42
C ASP A 182 10.74 4.10 -13.54
N HIS A 183 12.00 3.71 -13.74
CA HIS A 183 13.14 4.63 -13.78
C HIS A 183 13.16 5.53 -15.03
N ARG A 184 12.17 5.43 -15.91
CA ARG A 184 11.95 6.42 -16.98
C ARG A 184 11.24 7.67 -16.49
N LEU A 185 10.54 7.57 -15.35
CA LEU A 185 9.74 8.65 -14.75
C LEU A 185 10.37 9.20 -13.47
N ILE A 186 10.98 8.33 -12.69
CA ILE A 186 11.48 8.65 -11.34
C ILE A 186 12.96 8.27 -11.27
N ASP A 187 13.76 9.20 -10.80
CA ASP A 187 15.15 8.99 -10.37
C ASP A 187 15.19 8.75 -8.86
N GLY A 188 16.11 7.92 -8.40
CA GLY A 188 16.26 7.54 -7.00
C GLY A 188 16.69 8.68 -6.06
#